data_dd379dd11675d8c20a31ce1c4b708bda
#
_entry.id   dd379dd11675d8c20a31ce1c4b708bda
#
_cell.length_a   1.000
_cell.length_b   1.000
_cell.length_c   1.000
_cell.angle_alpha   90.00
_cell.angle_beta   90.00
_cell.angle_gamma   90.00
#
_symmetry.space_group_name_H-M   'P 1'
#
loop_
_entity.id
_entity.type
_entity.pdbx_description
1 polymer ?
#
loop_
_entity_poly.entity_id
_entity_poly.type
_entity_poly.pdbx_seq_one_letter_code
_entity_poly.pdbx_strand_id
1 'polypeptide(L)'
;VSEKQTALGQDRPSQGEPSQGPGATERVRPVDVARGAVTAPDGLLLVDKDLGITSHDVVSRVRRLAATRKVGHAGTLDPMATGLLTVGVGKATRLLNYLVGADKTYEATIRLGVGTDTEDAHGQVTQVVAPGQVDLGRLQAAAAQLTGPISQVPSSFSAIKVNGVRAYDLARSGQEVELEARQVTIHSFDLGQVNSTSASYPGWGQVPVVDVKVQVSCSSGTYIRALARDFGLSLQTVAHLTALRRTLVGPFKVSDARTLSGWSAQVAEDADSADPKGLALTPLPLVLRQAFNWLVLDPGQVKDVCQGKFLPRQLEENVQVAKAPVNAKQKVLAALDMQGEAVALLKHQGKHLRPVLVFAGA
;
A
#
# COMPACT_ATOMS: atom_id res chain seq x y z
N VAL A 1 82.68 15.17 -22.29
CA VAL A 1 82.41 14.34 -21.12
C VAL A 1 81.05 14.76 -20.59
N SER A 2 80.00 13.98 -20.85
CA SER A 2 78.63 14.32 -20.49
C SER A 2 78.12 13.25 -19.56
N GLU A 3 77.83 13.59 -18.34
CA GLU A 3 77.20 12.72 -17.36
C GLU A 3 75.67 12.71 -17.53
N LYS A 4 75.12 11.50 -17.75
CA LYS A 4 73.69 11.26 -17.73
C LYS A 4 73.25 11.05 -16.29
N GLN A 5 72.41 11.95 -15.77
CA GLN A 5 71.68 11.74 -14.52
C GLN A 5 70.44 10.90 -14.80
N THR A 6 70.33 9.75 -14.13
CA THR A 6 69.21 8.81 -14.13
C THR A 6 68.17 9.32 -13.13
N ALA A 7 66.96 9.65 -13.60
CA ALA A 7 65.84 10.03 -12.76
C ALA A 7 65.17 8.78 -12.14
N LEU A 8 65.13 8.72 -10.82
CA LEU A 8 64.39 7.75 -10.04
C LEU A 8 62.86 7.98 -10.21
N GLY A 9 62.16 6.95 -10.70
CA GLY A 9 60.71 6.96 -10.75
C GLY A 9 60.08 6.94 -9.35
N GLN A 10 59.24 7.92 -9.08
CA GLN A 10 58.37 7.90 -7.90
C GLN A 10 57.15 7.06 -8.20
N ASP A 11 57.01 5.93 -7.49
CA ASP A 11 55.80 5.13 -7.43
C ASP A 11 54.65 5.97 -6.83
N ARG A 12 53.60 6.24 -7.61
CA ARG A 12 52.36 6.74 -7.12
C ARG A 12 51.59 5.55 -6.51
N PRO A 13 51.04 5.70 -5.26
CA PRO A 13 50.16 4.68 -4.72
C PRO A 13 48.91 4.60 -5.59
N SER A 14 48.55 3.39 -5.99
CA SER A 14 47.31 3.06 -6.66
C SER A 14 46.10 3.57 -5.84
N GLN A 15 45.30 4.41 -6.44
CA GLN A 15 44.01 4.80 -5.85
C GLN A 15 43.14 3.55 -5.75
N GLY A 16 42.89 3.12 -4.52
CA GLY A 16 41.95 2.03 -4.24
C GLY A 16 40.57 2.36 -4.83
N GLU A 17 40.01 1.38 -5.50
CA GLU A 17 38.64 1.41 -5.96
C GLU A 17 37.70 1.80 -4.78
N PRO A 18 36.68 2.64 -4.99
CA PRO A 18 35.73 2.95 -3.94
C PRO A 18 35.04 1.66 -3.51
N SER A 19 35.23 1.27 -2.26
CA SER A 19 34.53 0.16 -1.64
C SER A 19 33.02 0.40 -1.81
N GLN A 20 32.35 -0.51 -2.52
CA GLN A 20 30.89 -0.55 -2.59
C GLN A 20 30.38 -0.71 -1.16
N GLY A 21 29.79 0.33 -0.60
CA GLY A 21 29.12 0.27 0.69
C GLY A 21 28.02 -0.79 0.70
N PRO A 22 27.85 -1.57 1.78
CA PRO A 22 26.80 -2.54 1.90
C PRO A 22 25.45 -1.81 2.02
N GLY A 23 24.58 -1.92 1.01
CA GLY A 23 23.22 -1.38 1.14
C GLY A 23 22.50 -0.95 -0.13
N ALA A 24 23.05 -1.13 -1.32
CA ALA A 24 22.24 -1.06 -2.52
C ALA A 24 21.44 -2.37 -2.64
N THR A 25 20.23 -2.40 -2.05
CA THR A 25 19.28 -3.47 -2.37
C THR A 25 19.14 -3.54 -3.89
N GLU A 26 19.63 -4.62 -4.49
CA GLU A 26 19.48 -4.89 -5.90
C GLU A 26 18.00 -4.72 -6.25
N ARG A 27 17.67 -3.74 -7.09
CA ARG A 27 16.28 -3.51 -7.50
C ARG A 27 15.80 -4.76 -8.21
N VAL A 28 14.92 -5.49 -7.57
CA VAL A 28 14.26 -6.63 -8.21
C VAL A 28 13.60 -6.10 -9.49
N ARG A 29 14.01 -6.63 -10.64
CA ARG A 29 13.38 -6.27 -11.91
C ARG A 29 11.97 -6.80 -11.89
N PRO A 30 10.94 -5.92 -12.07
CA PRO A 30 9.57 -6.39 -12.15
C PRO A 30 9.43 -7.40 -13.28
N VAL A 31 8.61 -8.42 -13.08
CA VAL A 31 8.28 -9.44 -14.09
C VAL A 31 7.88 -8.74 -15.39
N ASP A 32 8.40 -9.19 -16.52
CA ASP A 32 7.88 -8.76 -17.82
C ASP A 32 6.49 -9.37 -18.03
N VAL A 33 5.57 -8.59 -18.62
CA VAL A 33 4.16 -8.99 -18.74
C VAL A 33 3.68 -8.89 -20.17
N ALA A 34 2.72 -9.72 -20.54
CA ALA A 34 2.05 -9.69 -21.84
C ALA A 34 1.46 -8.29 -22.13
N ARG A 35 1.28 -7.97 -23.39
CA ARG A 35 0.52 -6.79 -23.81
C ARG A 35 -0.91 -7.22 -24.14
N GLY A 36 -1.90 -6.52 -23.59
CA GLY A 36 -3.29 -6.74 -23.95
C GLY A 36 -3.53 -6.53 -25.44
N ALA A 37 -4.22 -7.44 -26.07
CA ALA A 37 -4.60 -7.37 -27.50
C ALA A 37 -5.61 -6.24 -27.73
N VAL A 38 -6.52 -6.04 -26.76
CA VAL A 38 -7.52 -4.97 -26.77
C VAL A 38 -7.45 -4.13 -25.51
N THR A 39 -7.97 -2.90 -25.56
CA THR A 39 -8.06 -2.04 -24.38
C THR A 39 -9.05 -2.65 -23.38
N ALA A 40 -8.58 -2.87 -22.15
CA ALA A 40 -9.42 -3.39 -21.08
C ALA A 40 -10.59 -2.45 -20.76
N PRO A 41 -11.75 -2.97 -20.35
CA PRO A 41 -12.88 -2.17 -19.92
C PRO A 41 -12.59 -1.37 -18.65
N ASP A 42 -13.52 -0.50 -18.23
CA ASP A 42 -13.43 0.22 -16.97
C ASP A 42 -13.66 -0.75 -15.77
N GLY A 43 -12.74 -0.77 -14.80
CA GLY A 43 -12.90 -1.66 -13.65
C GLY A 43 -11.77 -1.61 -12.64
N LEU A 44 -11.86 -2.46 -11.63
CA LEU A 44 -10.85 -2.62 -10.58
C LEU A 44 -10.10 -3.94 -10.78
N LEU A 45 -8.76 -3.87 -10.67
CA LEU A 45 -7.88 -5.03 -10.65
C LEU A 45 -7.34 -5.23 -9.23
N LEU A 46 -7.38 -6.45 -8.75
CA LEU A 46 -6.77 -6.85 -7.49
C LEU A 46 -5.43 -7.54 -7.80
N VAL A 47 -4.35 -6.91 -7.38
CA VAL A 47 -2.99 -7.44 -7.61
C VAL A 47 -2.39 -7.89 -6.28
N ASP A 48 -1.96 -9.14 -6.20
CA ASP A 48 -1.07 -9.61 -5.14
C ASP A 48 0.35 -9.17 -5.50
N LYS A 49 0.80 -8.08 -4.87
CA LYS A 49 2.09 -7.47 -5.17
C LYS A 49 3.23 -8.34 -4.63
N ASP A 50 4.16 -8.67 -5.49
CA ASP A 50 5.37 -9.40 -5.13
C ASP A 50 6.34 -8.53 -4.30
N LEU A 51 7.23 -9.20 -3.56
CA LEU A 51 8.31 -8.58 -2.81
C LEU A 51 9.29 -7.84 -3.74
N GLY A 52 9.84 -6.73 -3.27
CA GLY A 52 10.96 -6.01 -3.92
C GLY A 52 10.56 -5.03 -5.01
N ILE A 53 9.31 -5.06 -5.50
CA ILE A 53 8.81 -4.11 -6.51
C ILE A 53 7.97 -2.99 -5.87
N THR A 54 7.96 -1.81 -6.51
CA THR A 54 7.17 -0.68 -6.05
C THR A 54 5.71 -0.76 -6.54
N SER A 55 4.79 -0.05 -5.89
CA SER A 55 3.42 0.11 -6.39
C SER A 55 3.37 0.78 -7.78
N HIS A 56 4.34 1.63 -8.12
CA HIS A 56 4.46 2.24 -9.46
C HIS A 56 4.89 1.22 -10.52
N ASP A 57 5.74 0.27 -10.18
CA ASP A 57 6.11 -0.83 -11.07
C ASP A 57 4.88 -1.67 -11.41
N VAL A 58 4.02 -1.95 -10.42
CA VAL A 58 2.74 -2.63 -10.66
C VAL A 58 1.86 -1.84 -11.63
N VAL A 59 1.67 -0.53 -11.40
CA VAL A 59 0.88 0.33 -12.29
C VAL A 59 1.44 0.32 -13.71
N SER A 60 2.77 0.37 -13.86
CA SER A 60 3.42 0.32 -15.17
C SER A 60 3.14 -1.00 -15.91
N ARG A 61 3.17 -2.13 -15.21
CA ARG A 61 2.84 -3.45 -15.78
C ARG A 61 1.36 -3.59 -16.12
N VAL A 62 0.48 -3.10 -15.23
CA VAL A 62 -0.98 -3.11 -15.50
C VAL A 62 -1.33 -2.23 -16.70
N ARG A 63 -0.65 -1.11 -16.95
CA ARG A 63 -0.83 -0.33 -18.19
C ARG A 63 -0.58 -1.14 -19.44
N ARG A 64 0.44 -2.02 -19.43
CA ARG A 64 0.76 -2.91 -20.54
C ARG A 64 -0.31 -4.00 -20.69
N LEU A 65 -0.69 -4.67 -19.58
CA LEU A 65 -1.73 -5.70 -19.56
C LEU A 65 -3.08 -5.15 -20.04
N ALA A 66 -3.46 -3.96 -19.60
CA ALA A 66 -4.74 -3.35 -19.92
C ALA A 66 -4.75 -2.57 -21.25
N ALA A 67 -3.64 -2.51 -21.97
CA ALA A 67 -3.47 -1.73 -23.20
C ALA A 67 -3.98 -0.27 -23.07
N THR A 68 -3.81 0.36 -21.89
CA THR A 68 -4.22 1.76 -21.63
C THR A 68 -3.29 2.46 -20.65
N ARG A 69 -3.18 3.79 -20.80
CA ARG A 69 -2.45 4.64 -19.83
C ARG A 69 -3.29 5.03 -18.60
N LYS A 70 -4.62 4.90 -18.68
CA LYS A 70 -5.55 5.27 -17.59
C LYS A 70 -5.54 4.19 -16.50
N VAL A 71 -4.46 4.13 -15.73
CA VAL A 71 -4.25 3.17 -14.63
C VAL A 71 -3.65 3.90 -13.44
N GLY A 72 -4.17 3.63 -12.26
CA GLY A 72 -3.68 4.13 -10.97
C GLY A 72 -3.91 3.12 -9.85
N HIS A 73 -3.41 3.37 -8.64
CA HIS A 73 -3.61 2.50 -7.47
C HIS A 73 -4.17 3.27 -6.26
N ALA A 74 -4.82 2.56 -5.33
CA ALA A 74 -5.28 3.10 -4.06
C ALA A 74 -4.47 2.51 -2.89
N GLY A 75 -3.63 3.35 -2.29
CA GLY A 75 -2.81 2.98 -1.12
C GLY A 75 -1.51 2.30 -1.50
N THR A 76 -0.41 3.04 -1.39
CA THR A 76 0.94 2.54 -1.64
C THR A 76 1.29 1.36 -0.73
N LEU A 77 2.03 0.40 -1.26
CA LEU A 77 2.79 -0.60 -0.52
C LEU A 77 4.27 -0.32 -0.71
N ASP A 78 5.03 -0.39 0.38
CA ASP A 78 6.48 -0.30 0.35
C ASP A 78 7.09 -1.46 -0.48
N PRO A 79 8.30 -1.34 -1.03
CA PRO A 79 8.93 -2.43 -1.79
C PRO A 79 9.05 -3.73 -0.99
N MET A 80 9.34 -3.62 0.33
CA MET A 80 9.44 -4.77 1.24
C MET A 80 8.09 -5.43 1.57
N ALA A 81 6.98 -4.73 1.35
CA ALA A 81 5.66 -5.26 1.61
C ALA A 81 5.11 -6.03 0.40
N THR A 82 4.37 -7.09 0.68
CA THR A 82 3.64 -7.90 -0.30
C THR A 82 2.12 -7.74 -0.14
N GLY A 83 1.35 -8.41 -0.97
CA GLY A 83 -0.09 -8.53 -0.80
C GLY A 83 -0.92 -7.54 -1.60
N LEU A 84 -2.14 -7.33 -1.16
CA LEU A 84 -3.19 -6.70 -1.93
C LEU A 84 -2.90 -5.24 -2.32
N LEU A 85 -2.82 -4.98 -3.60
CA LEU A 85 -2.83 -3.64 -4.19
C LEU A 85 -4.06 -3.50 -5.10
N THR A 86 -4.94 -2.55 -4.77
CA THR A 86 -6.12 -2.24 -5.60
C THR A 86 -5.73 -1.25 -6.70
N VAL A 87 -5.96 -1.65 -7.95
CA VAL A 87 -5.58 -0.88 -9.15
C VAL A 87 -6.82 -0.56 -9.96
N GLY A 88 -7.09 0.71 -10.19
CA GLY A 88 -8.17 1.17 -11.05
C GLY A 88 -7.72 1.31 -12.50
N VAL A 89 -8.57 0.86 -13.43
CA VAL A 89 -8.36 0.97 -14.88
C VAL A 89 -9.50 1.79 -15.48
N GLY A 90 -9.20 2.67 -16.43
CA GLY A 90 -10.17 3.51 -17.10
C GLY A 90 -10.90 4.46 -16.15
N LYS A 91 -12.23 4.49 -16.17
CA LYS A 91 -13.07 5.33 -15.30
C LYS A 91 -12.91 4.98 -13.81
N ALA A 92 -12.52 3.74 -13.47
CA ALA A 92 -12.27 3.33 -12.08
C ALA A 92 -11.10 4.08 -11.43
N THR A 93 -10.19 4.69 -12.19
CA THR A 93 -9.13 5.55 -11.63
C THR A 93 -9.70 6.72 -10.81
N ARG A 94 -10.88 7.22 -11.16
CA ARG A 94 -11.56 8.30 -10.44
C ARG A 94 -12.13 7.84 -9.09
N LEU A 95 -12.38 6.52 -8.95
CA LEU A 95 -12.88 5.90 -7.73
C LEU A 95 -11.79 5.73 -6.65
N LEU A 96 -10.52 5.69 -7.04
CA LEU A 96 -9.39 5.39 -6.16
C LEU A 96 -9.29 6.33 -4.96
N ASN A 97 -9.63 7.61 -5.12
CA ASN A 97 -9.63 8.59 -4.03
C ASN A 97 -10.61 8.22 -2.90
N TYR A 98 -11.67 7.49 -3.21
CA TYR A 98 -12.63 6.98 -2.22
C TYR A 98 -12.16 5.68 -1.59
N LEU A 99 -11.44 4.84 -2.34
CA LEU A 99 -10.91 3.56 -1.86
C LEU A 99 -9.67 3.74 -0.95
N VAL A 100 -8.89 4.80 -1.13
CA VAL A 100 -7.70 5.10 -0.29
C VAL A 100 -8.07 5.17 1.19
N GLY A 101 -9.24 5.72 1.54
CA GLY A 101 -9.70 5.87 2.91
C GLY A 101 -10.22 4.59 3.57
N ALA A 102 -10.25 3.45 2.87
CA ALA A 102 -10.70 2.18 3.43
C ALA A 102 -9.77 1.69 4.56
N ASP A 103 -10.34 0.95 5.51
CA ASP A 103 -9.57 0.22 6.51
C ASP A 103 -8.76 -0.90 5.86
N LYS A 104 -7.69 -1.31 6.50
CA LYS A 104 -6.76 -2.30 5.97
C LYS A 104 -6.40 -3.32 7.04
N THR A 105 -6.13 -4.55 6.61
CA THR A 105 -5.58 -5.58 7.48
C THR A 105 -4.23 -6.03 6.92
N TYR A 106 -3.30 -6.26 7.84
CA TYR A 106 -1.94 -6.69 7.55
C TYR A 106 -1.57 -7.88 8.40
N GLU A 107 -0.82 -8.80 7.82
CA GLU A 107 0.02 -9.76 8.52
C GLU A 107 1.45 -9.23 8.52
N ALA A 108 2.11 -9.28 9.67
CA ALA A 108 3.48 -8.78 9.79
C ALA A 108 4.31 -9.65 10.73
N THR A 109 5.64 -9.57 10.59
CA THR A 109 6.58 -10.07 11.57
C THR A 109 7.36 -8.89 12.12
N ILE A 110 7.22 -8.66 13.42
CA ILE A 110 7.96 -7.64 14.18
C ILE A 110 9.14 -8.33 14.82
N ARG A 111 10.35 -7.85 14.55
CA ARG A 111 11.59 -8.28 15.21
C ARG A 111 11.95 -7.31 16.31
N LEU A 112 11.92 -7.80 17.55
CA LEU A 112 12.39 -7.09 18.74
C LEU A 112 13.90 -7.31 18.91
N GLY A 113 14.60 -6.30 19.42
CA GLY A 113 16.02 -6.34 19.72
C GLY A 113 16.91 -5.54 18.76
N VAL A 114 16.41 -5.22 17.56
CA VAL A 114 17.17 -4.49 16.54
C VAL A 114 16.32 -3.38 15.94
N GLY A 115 16.83 -2.18 15.91
CA GLY A 115 16.23 -1.01 15.23
C GLY A 115 16.97 -0.71 13.92
N THR A 116 16.23 -0.30 12.90
CA THR A 116 16.77 0.14 11.62
C THR A 116 16.27 1.56 11.28
N ASP A 117 17.01 2.28 10.44
CA ASP A 117 16.66 3.64 10.02
C ASP A 117 15.33 3.71 9.23
N THR A 118 15.00 2.66 8.47
CA THR A 118 13.73 2.56 7.72
C THR A 118 12.59 1.90 8.50
N GLU A 119 12.86 1.41 9.73
CA GLU A 119 11.93 0.63 10.56
C GLU A 119 11.49 -0.70 9.89
N ASP A 120 12.28 -1.18 8.90
CA ASP A 120 12.09 -2.46 8.23
C ASP A 120 13.44 -3.14 7.90
N ALA A 121 13.40 -4.36 7.39
CA ALA A 121 14.60 -5.18 7.12
C ALA A 121 15.48 -4.64 5.98
N HIS A 122 15.07 -3.63 5.23
CA HIS A 122 15.87 -3.01 4.18
C HIS A 122 16.73 -1.85 4.69
N GLY A 123 16.49 -1.39 5.93
CA GLY A 123 17.26 -0.33 6.55
C GLY A 123 18.60 -0.80 7.12
N GLN A 124 19.45 0.18 7.43
CA GLN A 124 20.69 -0.06 8.17
C GLN A 124 20.37 -0.15 9.66
N VAL A 125 21.07 -1.05 10.37
CA VAL A 125 20.92 -1.18 11.82
C VAL A 125 21.47 0.08 12.48
N THR A 126 20.61 0.74 13.24
CA THR A 126 20.96 1.97 13.99
C THR A 126 21.16 1.69 15.48
N GLN A 127 20.50 0.66 16.00
CA GLN A 127 20.54 0.36 17.42
C GLN A 127 20.25 -1.13 17.67
N VAL A 128 20.93 -1.69 18.68
CA VAL A 128 20.67 -3.03 19.21
C VAL A 128 20.41 -2.91 20.71
N VAL A 129 19.23 -3.37 21.14
CA VAL A 129 18.83 -3.41 22.55
C VAL A 129 18.19 -4.77 22.81
N ALA A 130 18.89 -5.64 23.54
CA ALA A 130 18.40 -6.99 23.83
C ALA A 130 16.97 -6.94 24.40
N PRO A 131 16.03 -7.78 23.88
CA PRO A 131 14.62 -7.68 24.25
C PRO A 131 14.29 -8.12 25.68
N GLY A 132 15.29 -8.54 26.48
CA GLY A 132 15.10 -9.03 27.84
C GLY A 132 14.20 -10.28 27.88
N GLN A 133 13.59 -10.54 29.04
CA GLN A 133 12.56 -11.58 29.13
C GLN A 133 11.26 -11.07 28.53
N VAL A 134 10.87 -11.63 27.39
CA VAL A 134 9.62 -11.34 26.70
C VAL A 134 8.67 -12.50 26.93
N ASP A 135 7.69 -12.30 27.82
CA ASP A 135 6.58 -13.23 28.03
C ASP A 135 5.32 -12.79 27.29
N LEU A 136 4.37 -13.69 27.13
CA LEU A 136 3.13 -13.42 26.41
C LEU A 136 2.31 -12.30 27.06
N GLY A 137 2.30 -12.20 28.38
CA GLY A 137 1.54 -11.17 29.11
C GLY A 137 2.06 -9.77 28.81
N ARG A 138 3.40 -9.58 28.79
CA ARG A 138 4.01 -8.31 28.41
C ARG A 138 3.72 -7.93 26.96
N LEU A 139 3.79 -8.89 26.03
CA LEU A 139 3.45 -8.67 24.63
C LEU A 139 1.98 -8.27 24.47
N GLN A 140 1.06 -8.95 25.16
CA GLN A 140 -0.37 -8.64 25.13
C GLN A 140 -0.66 -7.25 25.72
N ALA A 141 -0.01 -6.88 26.81
CA ALA A 141 -0.15 -5.55 27.41
C ALA A 141 0.33 -4.44 26.45
N ALA A 142 1.47 -4.64 25.78
CA ALA A 142 2.01 -3.72 24.79
C ALA A 142 1.08 -3.58 23.56
N ALA A 143 0.55 -4.68 23.05
CA ALA A 143 -0.41 -4.68 21.93
C ALA A 143 -1.72 -3.96 22.32
N ALA A 144 -2.22 -4.18 23.54
CA ALA A 144 -3.41 -3.53 24.05
C ALA A 144 -3.25 -2.00 24.16
N GLN A 145 -2.07 -1.51 24.58
CA GLN A 145 -1.77 -0.07 24.64
C GLN A 145 -1.77 0.59 23.25
N LEU A 146 -1.45 -0.15 22.21
CA LEU A 146 -1.42 0.31 20.81
C LEU A 146 -2.73 0.04 20.06
N THR A 147 -3.74 -0.51 20.72
CA THR A 147 -5.07 -0.76 20.15
C THR A 147 -6.02 0.40 20.50
N GLY A 148 -6.91 0.75 19.55
CA GLY A 148 -7.82 1.89 19.67
C GLY A 148 -7.28 3.14 18.95
N PRO A 149 -7.78 4.33 19.30
CA PRO A 149 -7.27 5.60 18.77
C PRO A 149 -5.89 5.90 19.34
N ILE A 150 -4.91 6.07 18.47
CA ILE A 150 -3.52 6.40 18.85
C ILE A 150 -2.99 7.60 18.08
N SER A 151 -2.04 8.31 18.68
CA SER A 151 -1.26 9.36 18.02
C SER A 151 0.05 8.76 17.53
N GLN A 152 0.20 8.59 16.22
CA GLN A 152 1.36 7.94 15.62
C GLN A 152 2.23 8.95 14.87
N VAL A 153 3.53 8.96 15.16
CA VAL A 153 4.53 9.66 14.34
C VAL A 153 4.89 8.75 13.17
N PRO A 154 4.62 9.16 11.93
CA PRO A 154 4.93 8.34 10.74
C PRO A 154 6.43 8.06 10.62
N SER A 155 6.78 7.01 9.85
CA SER A 155 8.18 6.77 9.47
C SER A 155 8.74 7.92 8.65
N SER A 156 9.99 8.34 8.92
CA SER A 156 10.72 9.34 8.13
C SER A 156 10.91 8.88 6.68
N PHE A 157 10.97 7.58 6.43
CA PHE A 157 10.99 6.98 5.09
C PHE A 157 9.58 6.80 4.54
N SER A 158 8.82 7.90 4.41
CA SER A 158 7.43 7.87 3.91
C SER A 158 7.22 8.80 2.72
N ALA A 159 6.09 8.63 2.02
CA ALA A 159 5.69 9.49 0.91
C ALA A 159 5.07 10.83 1.35
N ILE A 160 5.07 11.14 2.64
CA ILE A 160 4.59 12.42 3.19
C ILE A 160 5.46 13.53 2.63
N LYS A 161 4.83 14.65 2.26
CA LYS A 161 5.57 15.84 1.80
C LYS A 161 5.77 16.81 2.97
N VAL A 162 7.02 17.19 3.17
CA VAL A 162 7.44 18.26 4.07
C VAL A 162 7.98 19.38 3.18
N ASN A 163 7.37 20.55 3.24
CA ASN A 163 7.74 21.71 2.39
C ASN A 163 7.79 21.38 0.87
N GLY A 164 6.87 20.48 0.40
CA GLY A 164 6.77 20.10 -1.00
C GLY A 164 7.68 18.94 -1.43
N VAL A 165 8.69 18.57 -0.62
CA VAL A 165 9.62 17.45 -0.85
C VAL A 165 9.14 16.23 -0.07
N ARG A 166 9.29 15.02 -0.62
CA ARG A 166 8.92 13.80 0.10
C ARG A 166 9.86 13.54 1.26
N ALA A 167 9.33 13.15 2.41
CA ALA A 167 10.11 12.79 3.60
C ALA A 167 11.19 11.73 3.30
N TYR A 168 10.85 10.75 2.46
CA TYR A 168 11.78 9.74 1.96
C TYR A 168 13.01 10.34 1.23
N ASP A 169 12.82 11.37 0.40
CA ASP A 169 13.92 12.00 -0.35
C ASP A 169 14.83 12.81 0.59
N LEU A 170 14.24 13.48 1.58
CA LEU A 170 14.96 14.21 2.63
C LEU A 170 15.76 13.26 3.53
N ALA A 171 15.14 12.18 4.01
CA ALA A 171 15.81 11.19 4.85
C ALA A 171 17.00 10.53 4.14
N ARG A 172 16.86 10.21 2.85
CA ARG A 172 17.98 9.70 2.04
C ARG A 172 19.13 10.68 1.84
N SER A 173 18.85 11.96 1.82
CA SER A 173 19.91 13.00 1.76
C SER A 173 20.56 13.26 3.12
N GLY A 174 20.23 12.49 4.17
CA GLY A 174 20.77 12.63 5.51
C GLY A 174 20.18 13.81 6.30
N GLN A 175 19.08 14.40 5.82
CA GLN A 175 18.38 15.45 6.54
C GLN A 175 17.45 14.86 7.60
N GLU A 176 17.49 15.41 8.79
CA GLU A 176 16.55 15.07 9.85
C GLU A 176 15.15 15.56 9.49
N VAL A 177 14.17 14.67 9.51
CA VAL A 177 12.79 14.97 9.11
C VAL A 177 11.89 14.83 10.33
N GLU A 178 11.47 15.96 10.89
CA GLU A 178 10.42 15.97 11.91
C GLU A 178 9.04 15.82 11.24
N LEU A 179 8.31 14.79 11.61
CA LEU A 179 6.95 14.54 11.14
C LEU A 179 5.97 14.73 12.29
N GLU A 180 4.90 15.47 12.02
CA GLU A 180 3.82 15.64 12.98
C GLU A 180 3.09 14.32 13.22
N ALA A 181 2.76 14.06 14.47
CA ALA A 181 1.95 12.92 14.86
C ALA A 181 0.53 13.01 14.25
N ARG A 182 -0.02 11.87 13.84
CA ARG A 182 -1.34 11.77 13.22
C ARG A 182 -2.23 10.82 13.99
N GLN A 183 -3.51 11.18 14.09
CA GLN A 183 -4.52 10.33 14.70
C GLN A 183 -4.85 9.18 13.75
N VAL A 184 -4.64 7.96 14.21
CA VAL A 184 -5.02 6.73 13.52
C VAL A 184 -5.74 5.81 14.49
N THR A 185 -6.46 4.81 13.98
CA THR A 185 -7.16 3.82 14.82
C THR A 185 -6.65 2.43 14.48
N ILE A 186 -6.16 1.72 15.47
CA ILE A 186 -5.86 0.29 15.40
C ILE A 186 -7.11 -0.45 15.88
N HIS A 187 -7.82 -1.10 14.97
CA HIS A 187 -9.07 -1.82 15.30
C HIS A 187 -8.78 -3.12 16.04
N SER A 188 -7.72 -3.84 15.63
CA SER A 188 -7.16 -4.99 16.35
C SER A 188 -5.66 -5.08 16.15
N PHE A 189 -4.98 -5.66 17.17
CA PHE A 189 -3.57 -5.98 17.16
C PHE A 189 -3.42 -7.38 17.78
N ASP A 190 -3.54 -8.39 16.94
CA ASP A 190 -3.59 -9.78 17.36
C ASP A 190 -2.20 -10.40 17.27
N LEU A 191 -1.75 -11.03 18.37
CA LEU A 191 -0.45 -11.71 18.46
C LEU A 191 -0.58 -13.16 18.00
N GLY A 192 0.35 -13.57 17.13
CA GLY A 192 0.49 -14.95 16.68
C GLY A 192 1.70 -15.65 17.31
N GLN A 193 2.45 -16.36 16.48
CA GLN A 193 3.64 -17.10 16.91
C GLN A 193 4.74 -16.15 17.39
N VAL A 194 5.36 -16.49 18.52
CA VAL A 194 6.54 -15.83 19.09
C VAL A 194 7.72 -16.78 18.99
N ASN A 195 8.83 -16.32 18.45
CA ASN A 195 10.04 -17.14 18.26
C ASN A 195 11.28 -16.38 18.74
N SER A 196 11.90 -16.86 19.82
CA SER A 196 13.18 -16.34 20.32
C SER A 196 14.33 -17.02 19.57
N THR A 197 15.22 -16.22 18.98
CA THR A 197 16.35 -16.68 18.17
C THR A 197 17.50 -15.69 18.26
N SER A 198 18.52 -15.88 17.44
CA SER A 198 19.56 -14.88 17.21
C SER A 198 19.71 -14.62 15.71
N ALA A 199 20.08 -13.40 15.38
CA ALA A 199 20.31 -12.96 14.03
C ALA A 199 21.68 -12.27 13.90
N SER A 200 22.32 -12.42 12.76
CA SER A 200 23.62 -11.80 12.49
C SER A 200 23.44 -10.51 11.67
N TYR A 201 24.07 -9.45 12.14
CA TYR A 201 24.07 -8.16 11.44
C TYR A 201 25.50 -7.65 11.21
N PRO A 202 25.80 -7.11 10.03
CA PRO A 202 27.09 -6.50 9.74
C PRO A 202 27.47 -5.43 10.78
N GLY A 203 28.67 -5.55 11.37
CA GLY A 203 29.16 -4.62 12.40
C GLY A 203 28.63 -4.86 13.82
N TRP A 204 27.61 -5.73 14.00
CA TRP A 204 26.98 -6.01 15.28
C TRP A 204 27.15 -7.49 15.72
N GLY A 205 27.52 -8.38 14.79
CA GLY A 205 27.67 -9.84 15.07
C GLY A 205 26.31 -10.52 15.32
N GLN A 206 26.36 -11.58 16.13
CA GLN A 206 25.17 -12.33 16.56
C GLN A 206 24.48 -11.59 17.70
N VAL A 207 23.21 -11.23 17.52
CA VAL A 207 22.40 -10.55 18.54
C VAL A 207 21.13 -11.35 18.85
N PRO A 208 20.70 -11.43 20.12
CA PRO A 208 19.46 -12.08 20.50
C PRO A 208 18.28 -11.25 20.01
N VAL A 209 17.31 -11.89 19.38
CA VAL A 209 16.08 -11.26 18.85
C VAL A 209 14.86 -12.11 19.17
N VAL A 210 13.68 -11.45 19.17
CA VAL A 210 12.39 -12.13 19.29
C VAL A 210 11.53 -11.71 18.09
N ASP A 211 11.16 -12.68 17.25
CA ASP A 211 10.24 -12.49 16.14
C ASP A 211 8.81 -12.75 16.60
N VAL A 212 7.95 -11.75 16.45
CA VAL A 212 6.52 -11.81 16.82
C VAL A 212 5.70 -11.68 15.54
N LYS A 213 4.97 -12.73 15.17
CA LYS A 213 3.96 -12.65 14.11
C LYS A 213 2.74 -11.93 14.64
N VAL A 214 2.21 -11.01 13.87
CA VAL A 214 1.05 -10.22 14.26
C VAL A 214 0.07 -10.08 13.09
N GLN A 215 -1.22 -9.94 13.43
CA GLN A 215 -2.23 -9.45 12.51
C GLN A 215 -2.76 -8.10 13.02
N VAL A 216 -2.77 -7.09 12.16
CA VAL A 216 -3.19 -5.74 12.52
C VAL A 216 -4.29 -5.29 11.57
N SER A 217 -5.45 -4.91 12.12
CA SER A 217 -6.52 -4.20 11.40
C SER A 217 -6.51 -2.73 11.81
N CYS A 218 -6.49 -1.81 10.86
CA CYS A 218 -6.30 -0.40 11.14
C CYS A 218 -6.97 0.53 10.13
N SER A 219 -7.18 1.76 10.56
CA SER A 219 -7.67 2.84 9.70
C SER A 219 -6.65 3.21 8.62
N SER A 220 -7.13 3.86 7.57
CA SER A 220 -6.25 4.47 6.55
C SER A 220 -5.27 5.47 7.18
N GLY A 221 -4.06 5.51 6.65
CA GLY A 221 -2.99 6.41 7.10
C GLY A 221 -2.09 5.83 8.18
N THR A 222 -2.38 4.64 8.69
CA THR A 222 -1.53 3.91 9.65
C THR A 222 -0.26 3.40 8.96
N TYR A 223 0.89 3.61 9.60
CA TYR A 223 2.20 3.08 9.21
C TYR A 223 2.54 1.87 10.08
N ILE A 224 2.52 0.67 9.50
CA ILE A 224 2.79 -0.57 10.26
C ILE A 224 4.27 -0.61 10.70
N ARG A 225 5.20 0.02 9.96
CA ARG A 225 6.60 0.18 10.35
C ARG A 225 6.72 1.02 11.64
N ALA A 226 6.04 2.15 11.71
CA ALA A 226 6.01 2.96 12.91
C ALA A 226 5.32 2.22 14.09
N LEU A 227 4.28 1.43 13.83
CA LEU A 227 3.62 0.61 14.83
C LEU A 227 4.59 -0.44 15.40
N ALA A 228 5.43 -1.06 14.57
CA ALA A 228 6.46 -1.99 15.02
C ALA A 228 7.51 -1.30 15.91
N ARG A 229 7.98 -0.11 15.52
CA ARG A 229 8.86 0.73 16.36
C ARG A 229 8.22 0.99 17.72
N ASP A 230 6.98 1.50 17.74
CA ASP A 230 6.27 1.89 18.95
C ASP A 230 5.98 0.67 19.84
N PHE A 231 5.73 -0.52 19.25
CA PHE A 231 5.60 -1.78 19.95
C PHE A 231 6.90 -2.18 20.66
N GLY A 232 8.05 -2.07 19.99
CA GLY A 232 9.36 -2.28 20.60
C GLY A 232 9.62 -1.33 21.77
N LEU A 233 9.35 -0.03 21.58
CA LEU A 233 9.51 0.98 22.62
C LEU A 233 8.67 0.69 23.87
N SER A 234 7.43 0.25 23.72
CA SER A 234 6.56 -0.13 24.85
C SER A 234 7.09 -1.32 25.64
N LEU A 235 7.94 -2.15 25.02
CA LEU A 235 8.64 -3.29 25.64
C LEU A 235 10.05 -2.95 26.13
N GLN A 236 10.44 -1.64 26.10
CA GLN A 236 11.77 -1.15 26.48
C GLN A 236 12.91 -1.74 25.63
N THR A 237 12.62 -1.98 24.35
CA THR A 237 13.59 -2.43 23.34
C THR A 237 13.36 -1.66 22.05
N VAL A 238 14.09 -2.02 21.00
CA VAL A 238 13.90 -1.49 19.65
C VAL A 238 13.30 -2.57 18.75
N ALA A 239 12.63 -2.17 17.68
CA ALA A 239 12.03 -3.12 16.75
C ALA A 239 11.95 -2.59 15.32
N HIS A 240 11.87 -3.52 14.38
CA HIS A 240 11.59 -3.26 12.99
C HIS A 240 10.74 -4.38 12.36
N LEU A 241 10.18 -4.15 11.18
CA LEU A 241 9.48 -5.18 10.42
C LEU A 241 10.47 -6.04 9.64
N THR A 242 10.33 -7.36 9.74
CA THR A 242 11.03 -8.32 8.85
C THR A 242 10.13 -8.84 7.74
N ALA A 243 8.81 -8.78 7.91
CA ALA A 243 7.83 -9.11 6.88
C ALA A 243 6.57 -8.25 7.04
N LEU A 244 5.96 -7.89 5.91
CA LEU A 244 4.69 -7.18 5.86
C LEU A 244 3.87 -7.64 4.66
N ARG A 245 2.63 -8.05 4.90
CA ARG A 245 1.69 -8.47 3.86
C ARG A 245 0.32 -7.83 4.09
N ARG A 246 -0.18 -7.06 3.13
CA ARG A 246 -1.55 -6.53 3.21
C ARG A 246 -2.54 -7.56 2.70
N THR A 247 -3.44 -8.01 3.58
CA THR A 247 -4.42 -9.06 3.29
C THR A 247 -5.80 -8.53 2.93
N LEU A 248 -6.11 -7.28 3.37
CA LEU A 248 -7.43 -6.67 3.16
C LEU A 248 -7.32 -5.17 2.87
N VAL A 249 -8.20 -4.67 1.99
CA VAL A 249 -8.47 -3.24 1.75
C VAL A 249 -9.97 -3.05 1.62
N GLY A 250 -10.64 -2.52 2.63
CA GLY A 250 -12.09 -2.47 2.69
C GLY A 250 -12.72 -3.85 2.47
N PRO A 251 -13.60 -4.04 1.47
CA PRO A 251 -14.20 -5.34 1.18
C PRO A 251 -13.31 -6.30 0.37
N PHE A 252 -12.18 -5.82 -0.15
CA PHE A 252 -11.33 -6.58 -1.08
C PHE A 252 -10.30 -7.40 -0.32
N LYS A 253 -10.16 -8.69 -0.69
CA LYS A 253 -9.25 -9.64 -0.06
C LYS A 253 -8.10 -10.00 -0.99
N VAL A 254 -6.94 -10.31 -0.42
CA VAL A 254 -5.79 -10.80 -1.19
C VAL A 254 -6.05 -12.17 -1.80
N SER A 255 -6.93 -12.98 -1.22
CA SER A 255 -7.37 -14.26 -1.79
C SER A 255 -8.04 -14.14 -3.16
N ASP A 256 -8.60 -12.97 -3.46
CA ASP A 256 -9.28 -12.69 -4.73
C ASP A 256 -8.34 -12.03 -5.76
N ALA A 257 -7.09 -11.79 -5.36
CA ALA A 257 -6.06 -11.17 -6.20
C ALA A 257 -5.22 -12.23 -6.93
N ARG A 258 -4.58 -11.81 -8.02
CA ARG A 258 -3.53 -12.60 -8.70
C ARG A 258 -2.23 -11.82 -8.72
N THR A 259 -1.10 -12.54 -8.82
CA THR A 259 0.20 -11.93 -9.08
C THR A 259 0.25 -11.30 -10.48
N LEU A 260 1.25 -10.45 -10.73
CA LEU A 260 1.46 -9.90 -12.08
C LEU A 260 1.69 -10.98 -13.13
N SER A 261 2.40 -12.07 -12.77
CA SER A 261 2.60 -13.22 -13.64
C SER A 261 1.28 -13.95 -13.94
N GLY A 262 0.41 -14.11 -12.94
CA GLY A 262 -0.91 -14.71 -13.12
C GLY A 262 -1.82 -13.88 -14.04
N TRP A 263 -1.80 -12.54 -13.90
CA TRP A 263 -2.52 -11.66 -14.81
C TRP A 263 -1.90 -11.64 -16.22
N SER A 264 -0.55 -11.76 -16.32
CA SER A 264 0.12 -11.85 -17.60
C SER A 264 -0.26 -13.13 -18.36
N ALA A 265 -0.36 -14.26 -17.68
CA ALA A 265 -0.81 -15.51 -18.27
C ALA A 265 -2.26 -15.42 -18.80
N GLN A 266 -3.18 -14.82 -18.00
CA GLN A 266 -4.56 -14.61 -18.42
C GLN A 266 -4.65 -13.74 -19.69
N VAL A 267 -3.87 -12.65 -19.75
CA VAL A 267 -3.88 -11.76 -20.93
C VAL A 267 -3.26 -12.42 -22.15
N ALA A 268 -2.22 -13.23 -21.98
CA ALA A 268 -1.62 -13.99 -23.09
C ALA A 268 -2.60 -15.02 -23.67
N GLU A 269 -3.28 -15.79 -22.79
CA GLU A 269 -4.32 -16.75 -23.20
C GLU A 269 -5.49 -16.06 -23.91
N ASP A 270 -5.95 -14.91 -23.38
CA ASP A 270 -7.02 -14.13 -24.00
C ASP A 270 -6.62 -13.62 -25.40
N ALA A 271 -5.36 -13.19 -25.58
CA ALA A 271 -4.88 -12.66 -26.85
C ALA A 271 -4.88 -13.70 -27.98
N ASP A 272 -4.77 -15.00 -27.66
CA ASP A 272 -4.82 -16.13 -28.59
C ASP A 272 -6.25 -16.57 -28.89
N SER A 273 -7.26 -15.99 -28.21
CA SER A 273 -8.67 -16.31 -28.43
C SER A 273 -9.21 -15.70 -29.73
N ALA A 274 -10.29 -16.28 -30.26
CA ALA A 274 -10.96 -15.77 -31.48
C ALA A 274 -11.63 -14.40 -31.27
N ASP A 275 -11.95 -14.03 -30.01
CA ASP A 275 -12.58 -12.76 -29.64
C ASP A 275 -11.98 -12.25 -28.31
N PRO A 276 -10.78 -11.64 -28.36
CA PRO A 276 -10.08 -11.17 -27.18
C PRO A 276 -10.89 -10.14 -26.38
N LYS A 277 -11.03 -10.36 -25.07
CA LYS A 277 -11.73 -9.46 -24.13
C LYS A 277 -10.76 -8.57 -23.34
N GLY A 278 -9.47 -8.85 -23.40
CA GLY A 278 -8.42 -8.16 -22.66
C GLY A 278 -8.30 -8.57 -21.19
N LEU A 279 -7.71 -7.70 -20.42
CA LEU A 279 -7.50 -7.94 -18.99
C LEU A 279 -8.83 -8.06 -18.24
N ALA A 280 -9.03 -9.17 -17.54
CA ALA A 280 -10.23 -9.41 -16.74
C ALA A 280 -10.26 -8.51 -15.49
N LEU A 281 -11.23 -7.63 -15.42
CA LEU A 281 -11.40 -6.67 -14.33
C LEU A 281 -12.71 -6.93 -13.56
N THR A 282 -12.74 -6.55 -12.29
CA THR A 282 -14.00 -6.41 -11.56
C THR A 282 -14.75 -5.20 -12.11
N PRO A 283 -15.95 -5.37 -12.72
CA PRO A 283 -16.69 -4.26 -13.31
C PRO A 283 -17.08 -3.19 -12.29
N LEU A 284 -17.15 -1.92 -12.72
CA LEU A 284 -17.52 -0.79 -11.85
C LEU A 284 -18.79 -1.01 -11.03
N PRO A 285 -19.92 -1.51 -11.60
CA PRO A 285 -21.14 -1.75 -10.82
C PRO A 285 -20.90 -2.68 -9.64
N LEU A 286 -20.12 -3.73 -9.85
CA LEU A 286 -19.82 -4.70 -8.78
C LEU A 286 -18.91 -4.09 -7.71
N VAL A 287 -17.89 -3.31 -8.12
CA VAL A 287 -17.03 -2.55 -7.18
C VAL A 287 -17.86 -1.60 -6.34
N LEU A 288 -18.81 -0.88 -6.95
CA LEU A 288 -19.67 0.06 -6.24
C LEU A 288 -20.55 -0.64 -5.19
N ARG A 289 -21.18 -1.77 -5.53
CA ARG A 289 -22.01 -2.55 -4.61
C ARG A 289 -21.21 -3.15 -3.44
N GLN A 290 -19.96 -3.52 -3.68
CA GLN A 290 -19.09 -4.08 -2.63
C GLN A 290 -18.56 -3.01 -1.69
N ALA A 291 -18.19 -1.85 -2.23
CA ALA A 291 -17.42 -0.84 -1.52
C ALA A 291 -18.28 0.31 -0.94
N PHE A 292 -19.51 0.50 -1.39
CA PHE A 292 -20.39 1.61 -0.96
C PHE A 292 -21.79 1.13 -0.64
N ASN A 293 -22.47 1.80 0.27
CA ASN A 293 -23.91 1.73 0.31
C ASN A 293 -24.45 2.29 -1.01
N TRP A 294 -25.49 1.69 -1.56
CA TRP A 294 -25.93 2.01 -2.92
C TRP A 294 -27.45 2.06 -3.07
N LEU A 295 -27.92 2.77 -4.07
CA LEU A 295 -29.33 2.89 -4.44
C LEU A 295 -29.50 2.79 -5.95
N VAL A 296 -30.74 2.50 -6.38
CA VAL A 296 -31.11 2.41 -7.80
C VAL A 296 -31.86 3.69 -8.18
N LEU A 297 -31.50 4.26 -9.33
CA LEU A 297 -32.13 5.44 -9.90
C LEU A 297 -33.04 5.06 -11.07
N ASP A 298 -34.17 5.75 -11.18
CA ASP A 298 -35.01 5.72 -12.37
C ASP A 298 -34.38 6.50 -13.53
N PRO A 299 -34.89 6.36 -14.79
CA PRO A 299 -34.28 7.04 -15.95
C PRO A 299 -34.29 8.56 -15.88
N GLY A 300 -35.27 9.17 -15.20
CA GLY A 300 -35.34 10.61 -14.98
C GLY A 300 -34.24 11.11 -14.04
N GLN A 301 -34.06 10.39 -12.94
CA GLN A 301 -33.02 10.64 -11.94
C GLN A 301 -31.60 10.42 -12.52
N VAL A 302 -31.40 9.38 -13.36
CA VAL A 302 -30.15 9.16 -14.10
C VAL A 302 -29.84 10.36 -14.98
N LYS A 303 -30.82 10.86 -15.74
CA LYS A 303 -30.66 12.06 -16.59
C LYS A 303 -30.28 13.29 -15.76
N ASP A 304 -30.95 13.52 -14.63
CA ASP A 304 -30.66 14.65 -13.76
C ASP A 304 -29.24 14.57 -13.17
N VAL A 305 -28.80 13.40 -12.70
CA VAL A 305 -27.45 13.17 -12.20
C VAL A 305 -26.39 13.40 -13.27
N CYS A 306 -26.62 12.94 -14.52
CA CYS A 306 -25.71 13.17 -15.65
C CYS A 306 -25.58 14.65 -16.02
N GLN A 307 -26.63 15.46 -15.76
CA GLN A 307 -26.62 16.91 -15.93
C GLN A 307 -26.08 17.66 -14.70
N GLY A 308 -25.62 16.96 -13.67
CA GLY A 308 -25.09 17.54 -12.42
C GLY A 308 -26.18 18.08 -11.47
N LYS A 309 -27.45 17.79 -11.71
CA LYS A 309 -28.54 18.19 -10.83
C LYS A 309 -28.56 17.38 -9.54
N PHE A 310 -29.12 17.94 -8.49
CA PHE A 310 -29.26 17.32 -7.19
C PHE A 310 -30.52 16.46 -7.14
N LEU A 311 -30.43 15.33 -6.43
CA LEU A 311 -31.56 14.48 -6.15
C LEU A 311 -32.12 14.75 -4.74
N PRO A 312 -33.41 14.47 -4.49
CA PRO A 312 -33.99 14.59 -3.17
C PRO A 312 -33.41 13.51 -2.21
N ARG A 313 -33.22 13.90 -0.94
CA ARG A 313 -32.63 13.04 0.08
C ARG A 313 -33.51 11.84 0.47
N GLN A 314 -34.82 11.94 0.28
CA GLN A 314 -35.78 10.85 0.53
C GLN A 314 -35.42 9.54 -0.18
N LEU A 315 -34.64 9.58 -1.25
CA LEU A 315 -34.13 8.37 -1.93
C LEU A 315 -33.28 7.48 -1.00
N GLU A 316 -32.76 8.01 0.10
CA GLU A 316 -32.01 7.22 1.10
C GLU A 316 -32.84 6.14 1.78
N GLU A 317 -34.15 6.22 1.79
CA GLU A 317 -35.04 5.20 2.33
C GLU A 317 -34.89 3.84 1.58
N ASN A 318 -34.38 3.89 0.35
CA ASN A 318 -34.17 2.70 -0.52
C ASN A 318 -32.69 2.27 -0.61
N VAL A 319 -31.82 2.74 0.30
CA VAL A 319 -30.40 2.41 0.28
C VAL A 319 -30.14 0.96 0.68
N GLN A 320 -29.38 0.27 -0.16
CA GLN A 320 -28.83 -1.04 0.14
C GLN A 320 -27.48 -0.90 0.84
N VAL A 321 -27.26 -1.71 1.88
CA VAL A 321 -26.06 -1.61 2.71
C VAL A 321 -24.98 -2.59 2.22
N ALA A 322 -23.77 -2.08 1.94
CA ALA A 322 -22.62 -2.91 1.64
C ALA A 322 -22.09 -3.61 2.90
N LYS A 323 -21.47 -4.79 2.74
CA LYS A 323 -20.91 -5.55 3.88
C LYS A 323 -19.80 -4.79 4.62
N ALA A 324 -18.95 -4.06 3.88
CA ALA A 324 -17.84 -3.30 4.43
C ALA A 324 -17.67 -2.00 3.64
N PRO A 325 -18.57 -1.01 3.86
CA PRO A 325 -18.55 0.22 3.10
C PRO A 325 -17.26 1.00 3.39
N VAL A 326 -16.54 1.36 2.33
CA VAL A 326 -15.39 2.24 2.43
C VAL A 326 -15.86 3.65 2.76
N ASN A 327 -15.05 4.40 3.50
CA ASN A 327 -15.33 5.81 3.82
C ASN A 327 -16.74 6.07 4.43
N ALA A 328 -17.23 5.19 5.30
CA ALA A 328 -18.52 5.35 5.97
C ALA A 328 -18.68 6.75 6.60
N LYS A 329 -17.58 7.35 7.09
CA LYS A 329 -17.55 8.72 7.61
C LYS A 329 -17.86 9.80 6.57
N GLN A 330 -17.59 9.56 5.27
CA GLN A 330 -17.83 10.54 4.21
C GLN A 330 -19.27 10.54 3.70
N LYS A 331 -20.10 9.57 4.13
CA LYS A 331 -21.51 9.43 3.73
C LYS A 331 -21.70 9.53 2.21
N VAL A 332 -20.89 8.78 1.46
CA VAL A 332 -20.98 8.68 0.01
C VAL A 332 -21.81 7.45 -0.33
N LEU A 333 -22.78 7.61 -1.23
CA LEU A 333 -23.64 6.56 -1.75
C LEU A 333 -23.28 6.29 -3.22
N ALA A 334 -23.29 5.04 -3.61
CA ALA A 334 -23.23 4.67 -5.02
C ALA A 334 -24.63 4.70 -5.63
N ALA A 335 -24.74 5.17 -6.86
CA ALA A 335 -25.96 5.15 -7.64
C ALA A 335 -25.79 4.26 -8.85
N LEU A 336 -26.74 3.33 -9.03
CA LEU A 336 -26.84 2.42 -10.16
C LEU A 336 -28.15 2.72 -10.90
N ASP A 337 -28.24 2.41 -12.18
CA ASP A 337 -29.50 2.45 -12.90
C ASP A 337 -30.32 1.15 -12.69
N MET A 338 -31.49 1.08 -13.34
CA MET A 338 -32.40 -0.09 -13.27
C MET A 338 -31.80 -1.33 -13.95
N GLN A 339 -30.82 -1.20 -14.82
CA GLN A 339 -30.07 -2.28 -15.45
C GLN A 339 -28.90 -2.74 -14.57
N GLY A 340 -28.62 -1.99 -13.49
CA GLY A 340 -27.56 -2.26 -12.55
C GLY A 340 -26.21 -1.68 -12.97
N GLU A 341 -26.17 -0.81 -13.97
CA GLU A 341 -24.97 -0.13 -14.43
C GLU A 341 -24.57 1.05 -13.52
N ALA A 342 -23.29 1.37 -13.50
CA ALA A 342 -22.72 2.41 -12.65
C ALA A 342 -23.09 3.81 -13.15
N VAL A 343 -23.84 4.58 -12.37
CA VAL A 343 -24.25 5.95 -12.70
C VAL A 343 -23.34 6.98 -12.03
N ALA A 344 -23.24 6.97 -10.70
CA ALA A 344 -22.54 8.02 -9.97
C ALA A 344 -22.15 7.62 -8.55
N LEU A 345 -21.30 8.46 -7.92
CA LEU A 345 -21.23 8.60 -6.47
C LEU A 345 -21.97 9.89 -6.07
N LEU A 346 -22.78 9.79 -5.03
CA LEU A 346 -23.59 10.86 -4.48
C LEU A 346 -23.14 11.19 -3.05
N LYS A 347 -23.18 12.44 -2.66
CA LYS A 347 -22.85 12.91 -1.31
C LYS A 347 -23.99 13.76 -0.76
N HIS A 348 -24.21 13.65 0.56
CA HIS A 348 -25.20 14.48 1.25
C HIS A 348 -24.87 15.99 1.17
N GLN A 349 -25.85 16.79 0.84
CA GLN A 349 -25.78 18.24 0.89
C GLN A 349 -27.13 18.82 1.34
N GLY A 350 -27.29 19.04 2.63
CA GLY A 350 -28.55 19.48 3.23
C GLY A 350 -29.69 18.48 2.99
N LYS A 351 -30.75 18.92 2.30
CA LYS A 351 -31.94 18.10 1.94
C LYS A 351 -31.78 17.35 0.61
N HIS A 352 -30.57 17.31 0.05
CA HIS A 352 -30.30 16.76 -1.27
C HIS A 352 -29.12 15.79 -1.28
N LEU A 353 -29.05 15.00 -2.35
CA LEU A 353 -27.89 14.19 -2.74
C LEU A 353 -27.25 14.86 -3.96
N ARG A 354 -25.99 15.26 -3.82
CA ARG A 354 -25.21 15.88 -4.90
C ARG A 354 -24.33 14.85 -5.60
N PRO A 355 -24.34 14.76 -6.93
CA PRO A 355 -23.35 13.97 -7.64
C PRO A 355 -21.94 14.53 -7.43
N VAL A 356 -21.01 13.67 -7.00
CA VAL A 356 -19.59 14.02 -6.78
C VAL A 356 -18.67 13.32 -7.78
N LEU A 357 -19.16 12.26 -8.40
CA LEU A 357 -18.49 11.52 -9.47
C LEU A 357 -19.56 10.87 -10.34
N VAL A 358 -19.52 11.13 -11.66
CA VAL A 358 -20.48 10.56 -12.63
C VAL A 358 -19.72 9.63 -13.58
N PHE A 359 -20.20 8.40 -13.75
CA PHE A 359 -19.64 7.38 -14.63
C PHE A 359 -20.41 7.25 -15.94
N ALA A 360 -21.74 7.41 -15.90
CA ALA A 360 -22.61 7.37 -17.06
C ALA A 360 -22.42 8.60 -17.95
N GLY A 361 -22.61 8.45 -19.26
CA GLY A 361 -22.63 9.57 -20.22
C GLY A 361 -21.27 10.20 -20.55
N ALA A 362 -20.15 9.52 -20.26
CA ALA A 362 -18.80 9.99 -20.63
C ALA A 362 -18.15 9.07 -21.67
#